data_197c4f65febea504ee16a257f80e1bf0
#
_entry.id   197c4f65febea504ee16a257f80e1bf0
#
_cell.length_a   1.000
_cell.length_b   1.000
_cell.length_c   1.000
_cell.angle_alpha   90.00
_cell.angle_beta   90.00
_cell.angle_gamma   90.00
#
_symmetry.space_group_name_H-M   'P 1'
#
loop_
_entity.id
_entity.type
_entity.pdbx_description
1 polymer ?
#
loop_
_entity_poly.entity_id
_entity_poly.type
_entity_poly.pdbx_seq_one_letter_code
_entity_poly.pdbx_strand_id
1 'polypeptide(L)'
;MQVGGPLGAYFPPAMFHLPFDYEAFTQANGLIGHAGITVFDDSVDMAHMARFAMEFCAVESCGKCTTCRIGSVRGVETIDRMLAGGRGAPDRVEALPQIRNAKGGARSVNDEEVLLRDLCATMRYGSLCALGGFTPYPVLSALDYFPADFGLERPVEAVER
;
A
#
# COMPACT_ATOMS: atom_id res chain seq x y z
N MET A 1 -9.78 -9.03 -4.84
CA MET A 1 -10.11 -9.39 -3.43
C MET A 1 -8.95 -9.06 -2.50
N GLN A 2 -9.23 -8.86 -1.22
CA GLN A 2 -8.21 -8.78 -0.17
C GLN A 2 -8.30 -10.01 0.72
N VAL A 3 -7.17 -10.61 1.09
CA VAL A 3 -7.10 -11.77 1.97
C VAL A 3 -6.16 -11.48 3.13
N GLY A 4 -6.59 -11.79 4.36
CA GLY A 4 -5.79 -11.64 5.56
C GLY A 4 -6.15 -10.45 6.46
N GLY A 5 -7.27 -9.78 6.18
CA GLY A 5 -7.75 -8.62 6.93
C GLY A 5 -7.18 -7.29 6.45
N PRO A 6 -7.23 -6.19 7.25
CA PRO A 6 -6.85 -4.84 6.82
C PRO A 6 -5.41 -4.71 6.31
N LEU A 7 -4.52 -5.60 6.76
CA LEU A 7 -3.11 -5.64 6.35
C LEU A 7 -2.82 -6.79 5.38
N GLY A 8 -3.86 -7.44 4.85
CA GLY A 8 -3.74 -8.49 3.84
C GLY A 8 -3.48 -7.93 2.44
N ALA A 9 -2.85 -8.75 1.59
CA ALA A 9 -2.58 -8.38 0.21
C ALA A 9 -3.84 -8.35 -0.65
N TYR A 10 -3.82 -7.51 -1.70
CA TYR A 10 -4.84 -7.47 -2.74
C TYR A 10 -4.46 -8.43 -3.87
N PHE A 11 -5.46 -9.15 -4.38
CA PHE A 11 -5.29 -10.10 -5.47
C PHE A 11 -6.27 -9.75 -6.60
N PRO A 12 -5.78 -9.66 -7.87
CA PRO A 12 -6.62 -9.42 -9.03
C PRO A 12 -7.47 -10.66 -9.36
N PRO A 13 -8.54 -10.54 -10.17
CA PRO A 13 -9.40 -11.66 -10.56
C PRO A 13 -8.64 -12.85 -11.16
N ALA A 14 -7.54 -12.60 -11.89
CA ALA A 14 -6.70 -13.64 -12.46
C ALA A 14 -6.10 -14.60 -11.41
N MET A 15 -6.03 -14.19 -10.15
CA MET A 15 -5.48 -14.98 -9.04
C MET A 15 -6.54 -15.62 -8.14
N PHE A 16 -7.83 -15.54 -8.48
CA PHE A 16 -8.91 -16.11 -7.65
C PHE A 16 -8.91 -17.65 -7.63
N HIS A 17 -8.12 -18.28 -8.48
CA HIS A 17 -7.94 -19.73 -8.52
C HIS A 17 -6.86 -20.24 -7.54
N LEU A 18 -6.16 -19.37 -6.84
CA LEU A 18 -5.12 -19.78 -5.88
C LEU A 18 -5.71 -20.68 -4.80
N PRO A 19 -5.06 -21.83 -4.48
CA PRO A 19 -5.43 -22.64 -3.34
C PRO A 19 -5.41 -21.80 -2.06
N PHE A 20 -6.42 -21.99 -1.21
CA PHE A 20 -6.51 -21.25 0.04
C PHE A 20 -5.65 -21.93 1.11
N ASP A 21 -4.33 -21.85 0.93
CA ASP A 21 -3.32 -22.39 1.83
C ASP A 21 -2.19 -21.39 2.08
N TYR A 22 -1.40 -21.64 3.12
CA TYR A 22 -0.32 -20.74 3.53
C TYR A 22 0.81 -20.65 2.51
N GLU A 23 1.14 -21.75 1.86
CA GLU A 23 2.24 -21.84 0.91
C GLU A 23 1.93 -21.06 -0.37
N ALA A 24 0.74 -21.25 -0.93
CA ALA A 24 0.31 -20.54 -2.14
C ALA A 24 0.24 -19.03 -1.92
N PHE A 25 -0.33 -18.58 -0.78
CA PHE A 25 -0.40 -17.17 -0.47
C PHE A 25 0.96 -16.56 -0.16
N THR A 26 1.86 -17.29 0.49
CA THR A 26 3.23 -16.83 0.73
C THR A 26 4.01 -16.68 -0.56
N GLN A 27 3.88 -17.62 -1.52
CA GLN A 27 4.49 -17.54 -2.84
C GLN A 27 3.95 -16.36 -3.66
N ALA A 28 2.69 -16.02 -3.46
CA ALA A 28 2.05 -14.85 -4.08
C ALA A 28 2.29 -13.53 -3.31
N ASN A 29 3.31 -13.46 -2.45
CA ASN A 29 3.61 -12.29 -1.61
C ASN A 29 2.41 -11.82 -0.78
N GLY A 30 1.56 -12.74 -0.34
CA GLY A 30 0.42 -12.48 0.52
C GLY A 30 0.49 -13.22 1.83
N LEU A 31 -0.57 -13.14 2.59
CA LEU A 31 -0.75 -13.87 3.85
C LEU A 31 -2.22 -14.23 4.04
N ILE A 32 -2.49 -15.35 4.67
CA ILE A 32 -3.87 -15.73 5.03
C ILE A 32 -4.35 -14.94 6.25
N GLY A 33 -3.46 -14.56 7.17
CA GLY A 33 -3.80 -13.84 8.39
C GLY A 33 -4.88 -14.56 9.18
N HIS A 34 -5.99 -13.85 9.45
CA HIS A 34 -7.16 -14.44 10.11
C HIS A 34 -8.17 -15.09 9.14
N ALA A 35 -7.77 -15.37 7.90
CA ALA A 35 -8.60 -15.97 6.85
C ALA A 35 -9.80 -15.11 6.37
N GLY A 36 -9.82 -13.82 6.71
CA GLY A 36 -10.85 -12.91 6.20
C GLY A 36 -10.64 -12.62 4.74
N ILE A 37 -11.73 -12.72 3.96
CA ILE A 37 -11.75 -12.38 2.53
C ILE A 37 -12.71 -11.22 2.33
N THR A 38 -12.23 -10.14 1.72
CA THR A 38 -13.03 -9.00 1.29
C THR A 38 -13.01 -8.92 -0.22
N VAL A 39 -14.19 -8.88 -0.83
CA VAL A 39 -14.33 -8.72 -2.28
C VAL A 39 -14.75 -7.28 -2.56
N PHE A 40 -14.08 -6.66 -3.50
CA PHE A 40 -14.40 -5.32 -4.00
C PHE A 40 -14.99 -5.44 -5.40
N ASP A 41 -15.86 -4.52 -5.75
CA ASP A 41 -16.28 -4.35 -7.14
C ASP A 41 -15.25 -3.55 -7.94
N ASP A 42 -15.47 -3.36 -9.21
CA ASP A 42 -14.55 -2.69 -10.14
C ASP A 42 -14.58 -1.15 -10.04
N SER A 43 -15.44 -0.59 -9.18
CA SER A 43 -15.49 0.86 -8.93
C SER A 43 -14.48 1.32 -7.88
N VAL A 44 -13.87 0.38 -7.13
CA VAL A 44 -12.95 0.71 -6.03
C VAL A 44 -11.56 1.04 -6.58
N ASP A 45 -11.06 2.20 -6.19
CA ASP A 45 -9.69 2.64 -6.45
C ASP A 45 -8.72 2.02 -5.45
N MET A 46 -7.79 1.20 -5.96
CA MET A 46 -6.87 0.43 -5.12
C MET A 46 -5.73 1.27 -4.53
N ALA A 47 -5.43 2.45 -5.09
CA ALA A 47 -4.50 3.39 -4.45
C ALA A 47 -5.11 3.99 -3.18
N HIS A 48 -6.41 4.29 -3.18
CA HIS A 48 -7.12 4.70 -1.97
C HIS A 48 -7.18 3.59 -0.91
N MET A 49 -7.28 2.34 -1.33
CA MET A 49 -7.24 1.20 -0.40
C MET A 49 -5.84 0.99 0.20
N ALA A 50 -4.78 1.16 -0.59
CA ALA A 50 -3.39 1.15 -0.09
C ALA A 50 -3.15 2.30 0.90
N ARG A 51 -3.67 3.50 0.59
CA ARG A 51 -3.65 4.65 1.48
C ARG A 51 -4.33 4.35 2.81
N PHE A 52 -5.52 3.74 2.75
CA PHE A 52 -6.27 3.33 3.94
C PHE A 52 -5.46 2.38 4.83
N ALA A 53 -4.74 1.42 4.25
CA ALA A 53 -3.90 0.50 5.02
C ALA A 53 -2.78 1.23 5.78
N MET A 54 -2.14 2.22 5.14
CA MET A 54 -1.14 3.07 5.80
C MET A 54 -1.76 3.94 6.90
N GLU A 55 -2.91 4.54 6.65
CA GLU A 55 -3.64 5.37 7.62
C GLU A 55 -4.08 4.54 8.84
N PHE A 56 -4.63 3.34 8.61
CA PHE A 56 -4.95 2.39 9.66
C PHE A 56 -3.74 2.09 10.53
N CYS A 57 -2.59 1.78 9.92
CA CYS A 57 -1.35 1.55 10.65
C CYS A 57 -0.90 2.80 11.44
N ALA A 58 -1.04 4.00 10.88
CA ALA A 58 -0.66 5.25 11.54
C ALA A 58 -1.49 5.49 12.81
N VAL A 59 -2.80 5.21 12.76
CA VAL A 59 -3.72 5.35 13.90
C VAL A 59 -3.45 4.30 14.97
N GLU A 60 -3.29 3.03 14.56
CA GLU A 60 -3.16 1.90 15.48
C GLU A 60 -1.73 1.69 16.00
N SER A 61 -0.75 2.42 15.48
CA SER A 61 0.65 2.27 15.90
C SER A 61 0.86 2.65 17.36
N CYS A 62 1.47 1.76 18.13
CA CYS A 62 1.83 2.03 19.52
C CYS A 62 2.98 3.04 19.70
N GLY A 63 3.68 3.40 18.60
CA GLY A 63 4.77 4.39 18.60
C GLY A 63 6.14 3.87 19.07
N LYS A 64 6.28 2.58 19.41
CA LYS A 64 7.56 2.06 19.95
C LYS A 64 8.66 1.98 18.91
N CYS A 65 8.38 1.69 17.66
CA CYS A 65 9.37 1.68 16.59
C CYS A 65 9.13 2.80 15.58
N THR A 66 10.18 3.51 15.24
CA THR A 66 10.14 4.65 14.31
C THR A 66 9.65 4.23 12.93
N THR A 67 10.08 3.05 12.45
CA THR A 67 9.73 2.52 11.14
C THR A 67 8.21 2.36 10.97
N CYS A 68 7.49 1.88 11.97
CA CYS A 68 6.04 1.80 11.97
C CYS A 68 5.40 3.18 12.15
N ARG A 69 5.71 3.89 13.25
CA ARG A 69 5.06 5.16 13.61
C ARG A 69 5.23 6.24 12.54
N ILE A 70 6.45 6.46 12.09
CA ILE A 70 6.75 7.49 11.10
C ILE A 70 6.53 6.96 9.68
N GLY A 71 6.89 5.70 9.43
CA GLY A 71 6.74 5.09 8.11
C GLY A 71 5.31 5.08 7.61
N SER A 72 4.34 4.72 8.46
CA SER A 72 2.93 4.72 8.05
C SER A 72 2.41 6.12 7.69
N VAL A 73 2.77 7.15 8.46
CA VAL A 73 2.42 8.55 8.16
C VAL A 73 3.07 8.98 6.84
N ARG A 74 4.36 8.68 6.65
CA ARG A 74 5.07 9.01 5.40
C ARG A 74 4.53 8.24 4.21
N GLY A 75 4.06 7.01 4.42
CA GLY A 75 3.37 6.22 3.40
C GLY A 75 2.09 6.89 2.92
N VAL A 76 1.24 7.36 3.83
CA VAL A 76 0.04 8.15 3.48
C VAL A 76 0.41 9.36 2.65
N GLU A 77 1.38 10.17 3.11
CA GLU A 77 1.82 11.38 2.42
C GLU A 77 2.38 11.09 1.02
N THR A 78 3.09 9.96 0.85
CA THR A 78 3.66 9.57 -0.44
C THR A 78 2.58 9.16 -1.42
N ILE A 79 1.60 8.35 -0.97
CA ILE A 79 0.45 7.97 -1.80
C ILE A 79 -0.38 9.21 -2.17
N ASP A 80 -0.63 10.13 -1.24
CA ASP A 80 -1.34 11.38 -1.51
C ASP A 80 -0.64 12.22 -2.59
N ARG A 81 0.71 12.26 -2.61
CA ARG A 81 1.46 12.94 -3.67
C ARG A 81 1.34 12.23 -5.03
N MET A 82 1.35 10.90 -5.05
CA MET A 82 1.12 10.12 -6.27
C MET A 82 -0.26 10.41 -6.85
N LEU A 83 -1.29 10.39 -6.02
CA LEU A 83 -2.67 10.69 -6.42
C LEU A 83 -2.83 12.14 -6.92
N ALA A 84 -2.16 13.10 -6.29
CA ALA A 84 -2.18 14.50 -6.72
C ALA A 84 -1.46 14.74 -8.05
N GLY A 85 -0.43 13.96 -8.37
CA GLY A 85 0.32 14.04 -9.64
C GLY A 85 -0.35 13.33 -10.79
N GLY A 86 -1.22 12.35 -10.51
CA GLY A 86 -1.83 11.48 -11.52
C GLY A 86 -3.29 11.82 -11.90
N ARG A 87 -4.10 12.19 -10.94
CA ARG A 87 -5.51 12.59 -11.12
C ARG A 87 -5.87 13.49 -9.95
N GLY A 88 -6.50 14.62 -10.19
CA GLY A 88 -6.78 15.65 -9.21
C GLY A 88 -7.01 15.16 -7.79
N ALA A 89 -6.34 15.81 -6.84
CA ALA A 89 -6.42 15.48 -5.43
C ALA A 89 -7.89 15.39 -4.96
N PRO A 90 -8.27 14.38 -4.17
CA PRO A 90 -9.58 14.40 -3.52
C PRO A 90 -9.65 15.61 -2.57
N ASP A 91 -10.78 16.31 -2.58
CA ASP A 91 -11.06 17.55 -1.82
C ASP A 91 -10.96 17.44 -0.28
N ARG A 92 -10.35 16.38 0.26
CA ARG A 92 -10.27 16.07 1.68
C ARG A 92 -8.90 15.62 2.18
N VAL A 93 -7.83 16.20 1.69
CA VAL A 93 -6.58 16.15 2.46
C VAL A 93 -6.39 17.53 3.07
N GLU A 94 -6.88 17.74 4.29
CA GLU A 94 -6.31 18.74 5.16
C GLU A 94 -4.87 18.31 5.41
N ALA A 95 -4.00 18.69 4.48
CA ALA A 95 -2.57 18.47 4.59
C ALA A 95 -2.13 19.02 5.94
N LEU A 96 -1.56 18.17 6.78
CA LEU A 96 -0.89 18.63 7.99
C LEU A 96 0.03 19.80 7.64
N PRO A 97 -0.08 20.96 8.30
CA PRO A 97 0.58 22.20 7.90
C PRO A 97 2.11 22.15 7.82
N GLN A 98 2.72 21.05 8.26
CA GLN A 98 4.15 20.90 8.41
C GLN A 98 4.90 20.47 7.13
N ILE A 99 4.21 20.13 6.03
CA ILE A 99 4.82 19.59 4.81
C ILE A 99 5.14 20.69 3.78
N ARG A 100 4.74 21.94 4.00
CA ARG A 100 4.90 23.04 3.03
C ARG A 100 6.34 23.50 2.77
N ASN A 101 7.35 23.00 3.47
CA ASN A 101 8.71 23.54 3.41
C ASN A 101 9.83 22.57 2.98
N ALA A 102 9.52 21.41 2.40
CA ALA A 102 10.56 20.66 1.71
C ALA A 102 10.89 21.36 0.39
N LYS A 103 12.01 22.06 0.33
CA LYS A 103 12.63 22.59 -0.89
C LYS A 103 13.18 21.42 -1.73
N GLY A 104 12.28 20.57 -2.20
CA GLY A 104 12.55 19.55 -3.21
C GLY A 104 11.65 19.88 -4.40
N GLY A 105 12.20 19.92 -5.60
CA GLY A 105 11.39 20.02 -6.83
C GLY A 105 10.32 18.91 -6.82
N ALA A 106 9.20 19.14 -7.52
CA ALA A 106 8.14 18.16 -7.66
C ALA A 106 8.75 16.84 -8.15
N ARG A 107 8.59 15.76 -7.37
CA ARG A 107 8.99 14.42 -7.78
C ARG A 107 8.01 13.89 -8.80
N SER A 108 8.48 13.10 -9.74
CA SER A 108 7.59 12.36 -10.63
C SER A 108 6.84 11.27 -9.86
N VAL A 109 5.72 10.79 -10.40
CA VAL A 109 4.98 9.66 -9.80
C VAL A 109 5.86 8.42 -9.68
N ASN A 110 6.76 8.18 -10.64
CA ASN A 110 7.73 7.08 -10.60
C ASN A 110 8.75 7.25 -9.46
N ASP A 111 9.21 8.47 -9.17
CA ASP A 111 10.12 8.71 -8.04
C ASP A 111 9.41 8.49 -6.69
N GLU A 112 8.13 8.84 -6.59
CA GLU A 112 7.32 8.58 -5.41
C GLU A 112 7.04 7.08 -5.25
N GLU A 113 6.87 6.31 -6.34
CA GLU A 113 6.76 4.85 -6.27
C GLU A 113 8.02 4.21 -5.69
N VAL A 114 9.21 4.59 -6.17
CA VAL A 114 10.49 4.09 -5.64
C VAL A 114 10.59 4.38 -4.15
N LEU A 115 10.27 5.62 -3.74
CA LEU A 115 10.27 6.01 -2.33
C LEU A 115 9.29 5.19 -1.50
N LEU A 116 8.08 4.94 -2.02
CA LEU A 116 7.06 4.16 -1.31
C LEU A 116 7.49 2.70 -1.13
N ARG A 117 8.13 2.10 -2.15
CA ARG A 117 8.68 0.74 -2.07
C ARG A 117 9.83 0.65 -1.05
N ASP A 118 10.73 1.60 -1.04
CA ASP A 118 11.84 1.66 -0.05
C ASP A 118 11.30 1.82 1.37
N LEU A 119 10.27 2.65 1.53
CA LEU A 119 9.58 2.83 2.80
C LEU A 119 8.91 1.54 3.26
N CYS A 120 8.21 0.85 2.37
CA CYS A 120 7.60 -0.46 2.64
C CYS A 120 8.65 -1.50 3.05
N ALA A 121 9.80 -1.55 2.36
CA ALA A 121 10.90 -2.44 2.74
C ALA A 121 11.42 -2.09 4.14
N THR A 122 11.62 -0.82 4.44
CA THR A 122 12.05 -0.34 5.76
C THR A 122 11.04 -0.73 6.85
N MET A 123 9.74 -0.57 6.60
CA MET A 123 8.69 -0.98 7.54
C MET A 123 8.67 -2.49 7.74
N ARG A 124 8.75 -3.26 6.65
CA ARG A 124 8.68 -4.74 6.68
C ARG A 124 9.78 -5.34 7.54
N TYR A 125 11.01 -4.87 7.39
CA TYR A 125 12.16 -5.45 8.06
C TYR A 125 12.59 -4.73 9.34
N GLY A 126 12.19 -3.48 9.53
CA GLY A 126 12.57 -2.66 10.68
C GLY A 126 11.50 -2.53 11.77
N SER A 127 10.25 -2.99 11.53
CA SER A 127 9.20 -2.92 12.54
C SER A 127 9.31 -4.04 13.56
N LEU A 128 8.99 -3.74 14.82
CA LEU A 128 9.12 -4.70 15.93
C LEU A 128 7.97 -5.72 16.00
N CYS A 129 6.86 -5.49 15.28
CA CYS A 129 5.71 -6.38 15.31
C CYS A 129 4.98 -6.43 13.96
N ALA A 130 4.01 -7.34 13.86
CA ALA A 130 3.23 -7.58 12.65
C ALA A 130 2.48 -6.35 12.14
N LEU A 131 2.04 -5.41 13.00
CA LEU A 131 1.32 -4.23 12.52
C LEU A 131 2.14 -3.47 11.47
N GLY A 132 3.34 -3.03 11.82
CA GLY A 132 4.20 -2.31 10.88
C GLY A 132 4.83 -3.22 9.82
N GLY A 133 5.12 -4.50 10.17
CA GLY A 133 5.72 -5.46 9.24
C GLY A 133 4.76 -5.96 8.15
N PHE A 134 3.45 -5.95 8.38
CA PHE A 134 2.46 -6.43 7.42
C PHE A 134 1.76 -5.30 6.64
N THR A 135 1.78 -4.05 7.13
CA THR A 135 1.26 -2.90 6.38
C THR A 135 1.77 -2.80 4.94
N PRO A 136 3.02 -3.19 4.61
CA PRO A 136 3.50 -3.23 3.23
C PRO A 136 2.74 -4.17 2.28
N TYR A 137 2.11 -5.23 2.75
CA TYR A 137 1.43 -6.21 1.88
C TYR A 137 0.32 -5.59 1.01
N PRO A 138 -0.69 -4.90 1.59
CA PRO A 138 -1.73 -4.25 0.78
C PRO A 138 -1.16 -3.16 -0.12
N VAL A 139 -0.14 -2.43 0.32
CA VAL A 139 0.45 -1.33 -0.46
C VAL A 139 1.20 -1.86 -1.67
N LEU A 140 2.09 -2.84 -1.47
CA LEU A 140 2.89 -3.41 -2.56
C LEU A 140 2.02 -4.16 -3.55
N SER A 141 1.05 -4.96 -3.09
CA SER A 141 0.13 -5.67 -3.98
C SER A 141 -0.76 -4.72 -4.79
N ALA A 142 -1.19 -3.59 -4.20
CA ALA A 142 -1.91 -2.57 -4.95
C ALA A 142 -1.03 -1.95 -6.04
N LEU A 143 0.23 -1.61 -5.72
CA LEU A 143 1.19 -1.09 -6.70
C LEU A 143 1.48 -2.07 -7.83
N ASP A 144 1.61 -3.36 -7.52
CA ASP A 144 2.00 -4.39 -8.49
C ASP A 144 0.85 -4.76 -9.41
N TYR A 145 -0.36 -4.88 -8.89
CA TYR A 145 -1.51 -5.38 -9.64
C TYR A 145 -2.45 -4.27 -10.15
N PHE A 146 -2.36 -3.06 -9.60
CA PHE A 146 -3.24 -1.93 -9.96
C PHE A 146 -2.46 -0.63 -10.17
N PRO A 147 -1.36 -0.65 -10.96
CA PRO A 147 -0.49 0.53 -11.11
C PRO A 147 -1.21 1.74 -11.71
N ALA A 148 -2.24 1.52 -12.54
CA ALA A 148 -3.01 2.60 -13.16
C ALA A 148 -3.72 3.49 -12.12
N ASP A 149 -4.15 2.93 -10.98
CA ASP A 149 -4.82 3.69 -9.92
C ASP A 149 -3.86 4.68 -9.23
N PHE A 150 -2.55 4.41 -9.29
CA PHE A 150 -1.51 5.30 -8.82
C PHE A 150 -1.01 6.29 -9.89
N GLY A 151 -1.59 6.29 -11.09
CA GLY A 151 -1.11 7.09 -12.22
C GLY A 151 0.19 6.58 -12.85
N LEU A 152 0.51 5.31 -12.66
CA LEU A 152 1.70 4.66 -13.24
C LEU A 152 1.35 4.07 -14.61
N GLU A 153 2.10 4.47 -15.64
CA GLU A 153 1.97 3.95 -17.01
C GLU A 153 2.86 2.72 -17.20
N ARG A 154 2.46 1.58 -16.65
CA ARG A 154 3.13 0.30 -16.89
C ARG A 154 2.11 -0.83 -17.00
N PRO A 155 2.43 -1.90 -17.76
CA PRO A 155 1.59 -3.09 -17.76
C PRO A 155 1.56 -3.71 -16.36
N VAL A 156 0.41 -4.28 -16.00
CA VAL A 156 0.29 -5.11 -14.80
C VAL A 156 1.28 -6.26 -14.93
N GLU A 157 2.09 -6.51 -13.89
CA GLU A 157 2.98 -7.66 -13.89
C GLU A 157 2.17 -8.93 -14.14
N ALA A 158 2.49 -9.60 -15.25
CA ALA A 158 1.84 -10.87 -15.56
C ALA A 158 2.25 -11.88 -14.47
N VAL A 159 1.26 -12.38 -13.74
CA VAL A 159 1.47 -13.54 -12.88
C VAL A 159 1.82 -14.71 -13.80
N GLU A 160 3.11 -15.01 -13.93
CA GLU A 160 3.54 -16.22 -14.66
C GLU A 160 2.88 -17.42 -13.97
N ARG A 161 2.22 -18.23 -14.81
CA ARG A 161 1.45 -19.41 -14.40
C ARG A 161 2.37 -20.56 -14.02
#